data_ae4a418b9de898ed44077abcd8aeeef2
#
_entry.id   ae4a418b9de898ed44077abcd8aeeef2
#
_cell.length_a   1.000
_cell.length_b   1.000
_cell.length_c   1.000
_cell.angle_alpha   90.00
_cell.angle_beta   90.00
_cell.angle_gamma   90.00
#
_symmetry.space_group_name_H-M   'P 1'
#
loop_
_entity.id
_entity.type
_entity.pdbx_description
1 polymer ?
#
loop_
_entity_poly.entity_id
_entity_poly.type
_entity_poly.pdbx_seq_one_letter_code
_entity_poly.pdbx_strand_id
1 'polypeptide(L)' 'MHIGQRIREIMTQKQHSVVSVARALDCERTNVYNIFDRKDINTSLLQKLCVILDHDFFKELSKDTFKK' A
#
# COMPACT_ATOMS: atom_id res chain seq x y z
N MET A 1 2.90 2.96 -12.48
CA MET A 1 3.32 2.85 -11.04
C MET A 1 3.19 1.41 -10.58
N HIS A 2 4.18 0.91 -9.87
CA HIS A 2 4.09 -0.39 -9.22
C HIS A 2 3.56 -0.18 -7.80
N ILE A 3 2.27 -0.42 -7.60
CA ILE A 3 1.60 -0.05 -6.35
C ILE A 3 2.20 -0.76 -5.12
N GLY A 4 2.56 -2.03 -5.27
CA GLY A 4 3.14 -2.78 -4.16
C GLY A 4 4.45 -2.18 -3.67
N GLN A 5 5.32 -1.78 -4.58
CA GLN A 5 6.58 -1.12 -4.21
C GLN A 5 6.34 0.23 -3.57
N ARG A 6 5.35 0.97 -4.08
CA ARG A 6 5.03 2.28 -3.50
C ARG A 6 4.49 2.14 -2.08
N ILE A 7 3.66 1.12 -1.84
CA ILE A 7 3.17 0.82 -0.49
C ILE A 7 4.35 0.53 0.45
N ARG A 8 5.30 -0.28 -0.01
CA ARG A 8 6.49 -0.59 0.77
C ARG A 8 7.30 0.66 1.10
N GLU A 9 7.48 1.55 0.13
CA GLU A 9 8.20 2.80 0.34
C GLU A 9 7.54 3.66 1.41
N ILE A 10 6.22 3.81 1.35
CA ILE A 10 5.48 4.61 2.33
C ILE A 10 5.55 3.98 3.71
N MET A 11 5.45 2.65 3.79
CA MET A 11 5.62 1.95 5.07
C MET A 11 6.98 2.27 5.69
N THR A 12 8.03 2.24 4.88
CA THR A 12 9.38 2.55 5.36
C THR A 12 9.47 4.00 5.81
N GLN A 13 8.96 4.94 5.02
CA GLN A 13 8.98 6.36 5.36
C GLN A 13 8.27 6.67 6.67
N LYS A 14 7.14 6.01 6.89
CA LYS A 14 6.31 6.24 8.07
C LYS A 14 6.64 5.27 9.21
N GLN A 15 7.64 4.45 9.03
CA GLN A 15 8.14 3.52 10.06
C GLN A 15 7.09 2.51 10.50
N HIS A 16 6.24 2.07 9.57
CA HIS A 16 5.29 0.98 9.81
C HIS A 16 5.96 -0.36 9.53
N SER A 17 5.88 -1.29 10.46
CA SER A 17 6.41 -2.64 10.27
C SER A 17 5.41 -3.51 9.51
N VAL A 18 5.91 -4.59 8.89
CA VAL A 18 5.06 -5.59 8.25
C VAL A 18 4.08 -6.19 9.26
N VAL A 19 4.54 -6.46 10.48
CA VAL A 19 3.69 -7.01 11.54
C VAL A 19 2.54 -6.05 11.88
N SER A 20 2.85 -4.77 12.00
CA SER A 20 1.85 -3.74 12.31
C SER A 20 0.77 -3.67 11.22
N VAL A 21 1.19 -3.66 9.96
CA VAL A 21 0.26 -3.59 8.83
C VAL A 21 -0.57 -4.87 8.74
N ALA A 22 0.05 -6.02 8.94
CA ALA A 22 -0.66 -7.30 8.93
C ALA A 22 -1.76 -7.35 10.00
N ARG A 23 -1.47 -6.84 11.19
CA ARG A 23 -2.47 -6.75 12.26
C ARG A 23 -3.62 -5.84 11.88
N ALA A 24 -3.29 -4.68 11.31
CA ALA A 24 -4.32 -3.71 10.91
C ALA A 24 -5.21 -4.26 9.81
N LEU A 25 -4.65 -5.10 8.92
CA LEU A 25 -5.40 -5.75 7.84
C LEU A 25 -6.07 -7.05 8.29
N ASP A 26 -5.81 -7.50 9.51
CA ASP A 26 -6.30 -8.78 10.03
C ASP A 26 -5.86 -9.95 9.13
N CYS A 27 -4.58 -9.97 8.78
CA CYS A 27 -4.03 -11.01 7.92
C CYS A 27 -2.63 -11.40 8.40
N GLU A 28 -2.04 -12.41 7.75
CA GLU A 28 -0.70 -12.88 8.07
C GLU A 28 0.35 -12.02 7.35
N ARG A 29 1.58 -12.03 7.89
CA ARG A 29 2.70 -11.29 7.30
C ARG A 29 2.97 -11.68 5.85
N THR A 30 2.80 -12.97 5.53
CA THR A 30 2.98 -13.45 4.16
C THR A 30 2.13 -12.67 3.17
N ASN A 31 0.89 -12.34 3.55
CA ASN A 31 -0.02 -11.57 2.70
C ASN A 31 0.51 -10.16 2.44
N VAL A 32 1.14 -9.55 3.44
CA VAL A 32 1.74 -8.21 3.27
C VAL A 32 2.92 -8.28 2.30
N TYR A 33 3.78 -9.28 2.44
CA TYR A 33 4.90 -9.46 1.52
C TYR A 33 4.41 -9.69 0.09
N ASN A 34 3.31 -10.44 -0.09
CA ASN A 34 2.72 -10.67 -1.40
C ASN A 34 2.22 -9.37 -2.03
N ILE A 35 1.70 -8.44 -1.22
CA ILE A 35 1.26 -7.13 -1.70
C ILE A 35 2.42 -6.37 -2.33
N PHE A 36 3.63 -6.47 -1.78
CA PHE A 36 4.79 -5.75 -2.29
C PHE A 36 5.17 -6.16 -3.72
N ASP A 37 4.82 -7.38 -4.12
CA ASP A 37 5.13 -7.89 -5.46
C ASP A 37 4.06 -7.55 -6.48
N ARG A 38 2.94 -6.98 -6.08
CA ARG A 38 1.80 -6.72 -6.96
C ARG A 38 1.95 -5.37 -7.65
N LYS A 39 1.77 -5.37 -8.96
CA LYS A 39 1.72 -4.12 -9.75
C LYS A 39 0.43 -3.35 -9.52
N ASP A 40 -0.64 -4.07 -9.23
CA ASP A 40 -1.94 -3.48 -8.94
C ASP A 40 -2.63 -4.29 -7.85
N ILE A 41 -3.56 -3.66 -7.15
CA ILE A 41 -4.37 -4.28 -6.11
C ILE A 41 -5.79 -3.77 -6.23
N ASN A 42 -6.75 -4.47 -5.59
CA ASN A 42 -8.12 -4.00 -5.63
C ASN A 42 -8.29 -2.72 -4.79
N THR A 43 -9.31 -1.95 -5.15
CA THR A 43 -9.53 -0.64 -4.51
C THR A 43 -9.90 -0.76 -3.05
N SER A 44 -10.59 -1.82 -2.66
CA SER A 44 -10.96 -2.04 -1.27
C SER A 44 -9.73 -2.18 -0.38
N LEU A 45 -8.76 -2.98 -0.81
CA LEU A 45 -7.50 -3.15 -0.08
C LEU A 45 -6.71 -1.85 -0.06
N LEU A 46 -6.66 -1.15 -1.19
CA LEU A 46 -5.95 0.12 -1.27
C LEU A 46 -6.55 1.16 -0.34
N GLN A 47 -7.88 1.22 -0.23
CA GLN A 47 -8.55 2.12 0.70
C GLN A 47 -8.11 1.83 2.14
N LYS A 48 -8.06 0.56 2.52
CA LYS A 48 -7.61 0.17 3.86
C LYS A 48 -6.17 0.62 4.12
N LEU A 49 -5.30 0.43 3.15
CA LEU A 49 -3.90 0.85 3.27
C LEU A 49 -3.75 2.36 3.36
N CYS A 50 -4.57 3.13 2.64
CA CYS A 50 -4.59 4.58 2.76
C CYS A 50 -4.88 5.01 4.19
N VAL A 51 -5.86 4.39 4.83
CA VAL A 51 -6.23 4.70 6.21
C VAL A 51 -5.13 4.27 7.18
N ILE A 52 -4.64 3.03 7.03
CA ILE A 52 -3.62 2.47 7.93
C ILE A 52 -2.34 3.30 7.89
N LEU A 53 -1.91 3.70 6.70
CA LEU A 53 -0.67 4.42 6.50
C LEU A 53 -0.85 5.93 6.49
N ASP A 54 -2.07 6.41 6.60
CA ASP A 54 -2.39 7.83 6.53
C ASP A 54 -1.76 8.48 5.29
N HIS A 55 -2.01 7.86 4.13
CA HIS A 55 -1.43 8.27 2.86
C HIS A 55 -2.43 8.06 1.72
N ASP A 56 -2.56 9.03 0.84
CA ASP A 56 -3.52 8.99 -0.26
C ASP A 56 -2.87 8.40 -1.52
N PHE A 57 -2.93 7.07 -1.63
CA PHE A 57 -2.43 6.36 -2.82
C PHE A 57 -3.28 6.65 -4.06
N PHE A 58 -4.57 6.94 -3.89
CA PHE A 58 -5.44 7.25 -5.02
C PHE A 58 -5.04 8.55 -5.70
N LYS A 59 -4.61 9.53 -4.93
CA LYS A 59 -4.09 10.78 -5.46
C LYS A 59 -2.83 10.55 -6.29
N GLU A 60 -1.93 9.70 -5.80
CA GLU A 60 -0.72 9.34 -6.55
C GLU A 60 -1.05 8.61 -7.83
N LEU A 61 -2.00 7.67 -7.79
CA LEU A 61 -2.44 6.94 -8.98
C LEU A 61 -3.06 7.89 -10.00
N SER A 62 -3.86 8.84 -9.55
CA SER A 62 -4.45 9.85 -10.42
C SER A 62 -3.37 10.67 -11.11
N LYS A 63 -2.38 11.14 -10.38
CA LYS A 63 -1.27 11.90 -10.94
C LYS A 63 -0.48 11.09 -11.95
N ASP A 64 -0.23 9.82 -11.65
CA ASP A 64 0.52 8.93 -12.54
C ASP A 64 -0.28 8.66 -13.82
N THR A 65 -1.60 8.46 -13.69
CA THR A 65 -2.49 8.17 -14.80
C THR A 65 -2.60 9.34 -15.77
N PHE A 66 -2.71 10.55 -15.25
CA PHE A 66 -2.91 11.76 -16.05
C PHE A 66 -1.63 12.57 -16.27
N LYS A 67 -0.52 11.97 -16.00
CA LYS A 67 0.78 12.54 -16.23
C LYS A 67 1.02 12.74 -17.73
N LYS A 68 1.54 13.90 -18.09
CA LYS A 68 1.90 14.21 -19.47
C LYS A 68 3.39 14.39 -19.65
#